data_777824bdd62c189d203b3456bbd8aa57
#
_entry.id   777824bdd62c189d203b3456bbd8aa57
#
_cell.length_a   1.000
_cell.length_b   1.000
_cell.length_c   1.000
_cell.angle_alpha   90.00
_cell.angle_beta   90.00
_cell.angle_gamma   90.00
#
_symmetry.space_group_name_H-M   'P 1'
#
loop_
_entity.id
_entity.type
_entity.pdbx_description
1 polymer ?
#
loop_
_entity_poly.entity_id
_entity_poly.type
_entity_poly.pdbx_seq_one_letter_code
_entity_poly.pdbx_strand_id
1 'polypeptide(L)'
;LGDVYKRQEDSNALSIGKNNPISIFIPLLSKLTNVFIRQEDSSITTDIIFIVQNQKYALSLGKNIAKLEIDRMEAELKYKIGFLESIRKKLNNEKFISKAPANVIDMERKKMLDAENTITSLKDSILKLKELL
;
A
#
# COMPACT_ATOMS: atom_id res chain seq x y z
N LEU A 1 21.34 0.69 -25.85
CA LEU A 1 21.07 -0.60 -25.16
C LEU A 1 21.09 -0.45 -23.63
N GLY A 2 22.04 0.29 -23.05
CA GLY A 2 22.11 0.53 -21.61
C GLY A 2 20.94 1.32 -21.05
N ASP A 3 20.41 2.30 -21.78
CA ASP A 3 19.26 3.12 -21.34
C ASP A 3 17.95 2.34 -21.37
N VAL A 4 17.79 1.37 -22.26
CA VAL A 4 16.62 0.50 -22.33
C VAL A 4 16.61 -0.46 -21.14
N TYR A 5 17.76 -1.00 -20.74
CA TYR A 5 17.89 -1.86 -19.57
C TYR A 5 17.66 -1.09 -18.24
N LYS A 6 18.21 0.11 -18.10
CA LYS A 6 17.96 0.99 -16.94
C LYS A 6 16.49 1.36 -16.80
N ARG A 7 15.78 1.64 -17.91
CA ARG A 7 14.34 1.91 -17.89
C ARG A 7 13.51 0.71 -17.47
N GLN A 8 13.96 -0.52 -17.75
CA GLN A 8 13.28 -1.74 -17.32
C GLN A 8 13.49 -2.06 -15.82
N GLU A 9 14.67 -1.76 -15.28
CA GLU A 9 14.96 -1.93 -13.84
C GLU A 9 14.24 -0.91 -12.95
N ASP A 10 14.04 0.32 -13.44
CA ASP A 10 13.37 1.40 -12.71
C ASP A 10 11.86 1.49 -12.97
N SER A 11 11.32 0.72 -13.90
CA SER A 11 9.91 0.75 -14.24
C SER A 11 9.08 -0.22 -13.41
N ASN A 12 7.83 0.16 -13.17
CA ASN A 12 6.86 -0.77 -12.58
C ASN A 12 6.61 -1.94 -13.52
N ALA A 13 6.62 -3.13 -12.97
CA ALA A 13 6.36 -4.34 -13.73
C ALA A 13 5.35 -5.24 -13.00
N LEU A 14 4.47 -5.86 -13.78
CA LEU A 14 3.55 -6.89 -13.33
C LEU A 14 4.00 -8.24 -13.89
N SER A 15 4.25 -9.21 -13.04
CA SER A 15 4.57 -10.59 -13.44
C SER A 15 3.33 -11.46 -13.40
N ILE A 16 3.13 -12.24 -14.46
CA ILE A 16 1.99 -13.12 -14.67
C ILE A 16 2.52 -14.54 -14.88
N GLY A 17 1.90 -15.53 -14.21
CA GLY A 17 2.26 -16.94 -14.38
C GLY A 17 2.12 -17.40 -15.83
N LYS A 18 3.00 -18.32 -16.25
CA LYS A 18 3.03 -18.85 -17.64
C LYS A 18 1.70 -19.44 -18.11
N ASN A 19 0.94 -20.02 -17.20
CA ASN A 19 -0.35 -20.66 -17.50
C ASN A 19 -1.56 -19.74 -17.32
N ASN A 20 -1.32 -18.44 -17.07
CA ASN A 20 -2.42 -17.49 -16.90
C ASN A 20 -3.07 -17.21 -18.27
N PRO A 21 -4.40 -17.34 -18.40
CA PRO A 21 -5.10 -17.12 -19.67
C PRO A 21 -4.89 -15.73 -20.27
N ILE A 22 -4.63 -14.71 -19.46
CA ILE A 22 -4.40 -13.35 -19.96
C ILE A 22 -3.01 -13.13 -20.56
N SER A 23 -2.12 -14.11 -20.46
CA SER A 23 -0.74 -13.99 -20.96
C SER A 23 -0.67 -13.68 -22.47
N ILE A 24 -1.65 -14.14 -23.26
CA ILE A 24 -1.74 -13.85 -24.71
C ILE A 24 -2.00 -12.36 -24.99
N PHE A 25 -2.52 -11.62 -24.03
CA PHE A 25 -2.83 -10.19 -24.16
C PHE A 25 -1.75 -9.27 -23.58
N ILE A 26 -0.62 -9.82 -23.15
CA ILE A 26 0.47 -9.04 -22.53
C ILE A 26 0.87 -7.81 -23.36
N PRO A 27 1.11 -7.91 -24.69
CA PRO A 27 1.51 -6.74 -25.46
C PRO A 27 0.46 -5.63 -25.47
N LEU A 28 -0.83 -6.00 -25.53
CA LEU A 28 -1.94 -5.04 -25.49
C LEU A 28 -2.10 -4.39 -24.11
N LEU A 29 -2.05 -5.21 -23.06
CA LEU A 29 -2.18 -4.74 -21.68
C LEU A 29 -1.03 -3.79 -21.30
N SER A 30 0.19 -4.09 -21.71
CA SER A 30 1.34 -3.20 -21.47
C SER A 30 1.16 -1.83 -22.11
N LYS A 31 0.60 -1.77 -23.33
CA LYS A 31 0.30 -0.51 -24.00
C LYS A 31 -0.80 0.29 -23.31
N LEU A 32 -1.86 -0.38 -22.87
CA LEU A 32 -3.02 0.28 -22.27
C LEU A 32 -2.74 0.78 -20.84
N THR A 33 -1.98 0.02 -20.07
CA THR A 33 -1.71 0.32 -18.65
C THR A 33 -0.44 1.13 -18.42
N ASN A 34 0.40 1.26 -19.45
CA ASN A 34 1.75 1.81 -19.34
C ASN A 34 2.60 1.13 -18.24
N VAL A 35 2.31 -0.13 -17.98
CA VAL A 35 3.03 -0.99 -17.03
C VAL A 35 3.71 -2.09 -17.83
N PHE A 36 4.96 -2.39 -17.52
CA PHE A 36 5.65 -3.51 -18.13
C PHE A 36 5.09 -4.82 -17.57
N ILE A 37 4.54 -5.66 -18.44
CA ILE A 37 3.96 -6.97 -18.08
C ILE A 37 4.88 -8.07 -18.61
N ARG A 38 5.30 -8.96 -17.73
CA ARG A 38 6.20 -10.07 -18.07
C ARG A 38 5.60 -11.40 -17.61
N GLN A 39 6.04 -12.49 -18.24
CA GLN A 39 5.80 -13.83 -17.72
C GLN A 39 6.72 -14.09 -16.52
N GLU A 40 6.24 -14.87 -15.55
CA GLU A 40 6.96 -15.19 -14.33
C GLU A 40 8.35 -15.77 -14.65
N ASP A 41 9.35 -15.13 -14.06
CA ASP A 41 10.72 -15.64 -13.98
C ASP A 41 11.03 -15.91 -12.52
N SER A 42 11.45 -17.11 -12.19
CA SER A 42 11.73 -17.57 -10.83
C SER A 42 12.88 -16.84 -10.13
N SER A 43 13.57 -15.94 -10.83
CA SER A 43 14.73 -15.20 -10.32
C SER A 43 14.39 -13.94 -9.53
N ILE A 44 13.11 -13.52 -9.46
CA ILE A 44 12.74 -12.23 -8.87
C ILE A 44 12.14 -12.42 -7.49
N THR A 45 12.91 -12.00 -6.49
CA THR A 45 12.60 -12.17 -5.07
C THR A 45 12.01 -10.94 -4.38
N THR A 46 11.88 -9.82 -5.09
CA THR A 46 11.51 -8.51 -4.49
C THR A 46 10.11 -8.04 -4.84
N ASP A 47 9.30 -8.87 -5.46
CA ASP A 47 7.97 -8.49 -5.92
C ASP A 47 6.92 -8.63 -4.81
N ILE A 48 5.93 -7.73 -4.82
CA ILE A 48 4.72 -7.88 -4.02
C ILE A 48 3.86 -8.94 -4.69
N ILE A 49 3.66 -10.05 -4.00
CA ILE A 49 2.88 -11.19 -4.52
C ILE A 49 1.44 -11.08 -4.02
N PHE A 50 0.49 -11.24 -4.92
CA PHE A 50 -0.93 -11.33 -4.59
C PHE A 50 -1.62 -12.39 -5.45
N ILE A 51 -2.73 -12.91 -4.93
CA ILE A 51 -3.51 -13.97 -5.58
C ILE A 51 -4.92 -13.46 -5.84
N VAL A 52 -5.36 -13.58 -7.09
CA VAL A 52 -6.72 -13.27 -7.52
C VAL A 52 -7.27 -14.48 -8.28
N GLN A 53 -8.40 -15.01 -7.83
CA GLN A 53 -9.06 -16.18 -8.48
C GLN A 53 -8.09 -17.34 -8.74
N ASN A 54 -7.30 -17.72 -7.73
CA ASN A 54 -6.29 -18.78 -7.79
C ASN A 54 -5.10 -18.52 -8.76
N GLN A 55 -5.00 -17.33 -9.31
CA GLN A 55 -3.86 -16.91 -10.13
C GLN A 55 -2.91 -16.04 -9.33
N LYS A 56 -1.63 -16.33 -9.46
CA LYS A 56 -0.55 -15.60 -8.78
C LYS A 56 -0.06 -14.46 -9.65
N TYR A 57 0.04 -13.29 -9.06
CA TYR A 57 0.62 -12.10 -9.67
C TYR A 57 1.75 -11.57 -8.79
N ALA A 58 2.76 -11.00 -9.41
CA ALA A 58 3.83 -10.32 -8.70
C ALA A 58 4.01 -8.91 -9.29
N LEU A 59 3.96 -7.91 -8.44
CA LEU A 59 4.12 -6.51 -8.80
C LEU A 59 5.50 -6.02 -8.35
N SER A 60 6.34 -5.65 -9.32
CA SER A 60 7.60 -4.97 -9.06
C SER A 60 7.39 -3.47 -9.15
N LEU A 61 7.75 -2.75 -8.10
CA LEU A 61 7.72 -1.29 -8.08
C LEU A 61 9.12 -0.74 -8.36
N GLY A 62 9.22 0.20 -9.28
CA GLY A 62 10.45 0.97 -9.48
C GLY A 62 10.84 1.69 -8.19
N LYS A 63 12.13 1.76 -7.87
CA LYS A 63 12.65 2.35 -6.62
C LYS A 63 12.13 3.77 -6.38
N ASN A 64 12.02 4.58 -7.42
CA ASN A 64 11.52 5.96 -7.32
C ASN A 64 10.06 6.01 -6.88
N ILE A 65 9.22 5.12 -7.40
CA ILE A 65 7.80 5.07 -7.04
C ILE A 65 7.63 4.49 -5.64
N ALA A 66 8.38 3.46 -5.28
CA ALA A 66 8.36 2.93 -3.91
C ALA A 66 8.74 4.01 -2.89
N LYS A 67 9.76 4.82 -3.19
CA LYS A 67 10.18 5.94 -2.34
C LYS A 67 9.10 7.01 -2.20
N LEU A 68 8.48 7.43 -3.30
CA LEU A 68 7.38 8.39 -3.29
C LEU A 68 6.19 7.87 -2.48
N GLU A 69 5.87 6.61 -2.61
CA GLU A 69 4.78 5.99 -1.87
C GLU A 69 5.09 5.88 -0.37
N ILE A 70 6.33 5.57 -0.01
CA ILE A 70 6.78 5.61 1.40
C ILE A 70 6.61 7.01 1.97
N ASP A 71 7.07 8.05 1.28
CA ASP A 71 6.96 9.44 1.72
C ASP A 71 5.48 9.83 1.92
N ARG A 72 4.60 9.42 1.01
CA ARG A 72 3.15 9.64 1.12
C ARG A 72 2.58 8.94 2.35
N MET A 73 2.91 7.68 2.55
CA MET A 73 2.43 6.90 3.69
C MET A 73 2.96 7.43 5.02
N GLU A 74 4.20 7.89 5.08
CA GLU A 74 4.78 8.50 6.29
C GLU A 74 4.07 9.81 6.66
N ALA A 75 3.72 10.64 5.67
CA ALA A 75 2.93 11.85 5.89
C ALA A 75 1.53 11.52 6.42
N GLU A 76 0.86 10.51 5.82
CA GLU A 76 -0.44 10.04 6.28
C GLU A 76 -0.37 9.46 7.70
N LEU A 77 0.66 8.68 8.00
CA LEU A 77 0.91 8.12 9.33
C LEU A 77 1.03 9.23 10.39
N LYS A 78 1.81 10.26 10.11
CA LYS A 78 1.97 11.43 11.00
C LYS A 78 0.64 12.13 11.27
N TYR A 79 -0.16 12.33 10.22
CA TYR A 79 -1.50 12.90 10.34
C TYR A 79 -2.41 12.04 11.21
N LYS A 80 -2.44 10.73 10.98
CA LYS A 80 -3.28 9.78 11.75
C LYS A 80 -2.88 9.69 13.22
N ILE A 81 -1.59 9.77 13.53
CA ILE A 81 -1.11 9.80 14.92
C ILE A 81 -1.64 11.07 15.62
N GLY A 82 -1.50 12.24 15.01
CA GLY A 82 -2.04 13.49 15.57
C GLY A 82 -3.56 13.45 15.75
N PHE A 83 -4.26 12.86 14.78
CA PHE A 83 -5.71 12.65 14.86
C PHE A 83 -6.09 11.73 16.05
N LEU A 84 -5.40 10.61 16.22
CA LEU A 84 -5.60 9.69 17.33
C LEU A 84 -5.36 10.37 18.69
N GLU A 85 -4.29 11.17 18.80
CA GLU A 85 -4.01 11.92 20.03
C GLU A 85 -5.12 12.92 20.37
N SER A 86 -5.69 13.59 19.37
CA SER A 86 -6.80 14.52 19.56
C SER A 86 -8.06 13.81 20.09
N ILE A 87 -8.37 12.62 19.57
CA ILE A 87 -9.49 11.81 20.06
C ILE A 87 -9.25 11.34 21.49
N ARG A 88 -8.04 10.87 21.80
CA ARG A 88 -7.68 10.44 23.15
C ARG A 88 -7.82 11.57 24.17
N LYS A 89 -7.39 12.77 23.80
CA LYS A 89 -7.56 13.97 24.65
C LYS A 89 -9.03 14.27 24.94
N LYS A 90 -9.91 14.15 23.93
CA LYS A 90 -11.37 14.28 24.11
C LYS A 90 -11.92 13.23 25.05
N LEU A 91 -11.59 11.96 24.83
CA LEU A 91 -12.09 10.84 25.62
C LEU A 91 -11.54 10.85 27.07
N ASN A 92 -10.40 11.48 27.32
CA ASN A 92 -9.85 11.67 28.67
C ASN A 92 -10.36 12.93 29.37
N ASN A 93 -11.14 13.76 28.68
CA ASN A 93 -11.70 14.97 29.25
C ASN A 93 -13.01 14.65 29.99
N GLU A 94 -12.98 14.73 31.33
CA GLU A 94 -14.14 14.45 32.18
C GLU A 94 -15.34 15.34 31.87
N LYS A 95 -15.11 16.62 31.54
CA LYS A 95 -16.20 17.54 31.15
C LYS A 95 -16.87 17.12 29.85
N PHE A 96 -16.11 16.58 28.92
CA PHE A 96 -16.66 16.05 27.66
C PHE A 96 -17.49 14.78 27.93
N ILE A 97 -16.91 13.81 28.63
CA ILE A 97 -17.57 12.53 28.91
C ILE A 97 -18.86 12.71 29.73
N SER A 98 -18.85 13.62 30.70
CA SER A 98 -20.03 13.86 31.54
C SER A 98 -21.16 14.60 30.83
N LYS A 99 -20.88 15.37 29.78
CA LYS A 99 -21.88 16.20 29.08
C LYS A 99 -22.26 15.68 27.70
N ALA A 100 -21.40 14.90 27.06
CA ALA A 100 -21.69 14.39 25.72
C ALA A 100 -22.72 13.26 25.76
N PRO A 101 -23.63 13.17 24.77
CA PRO A 101 -24.52 12.03 24.60
C PRO A 101 -23.74 10.73 24.42
N ALA A 102 -24.30 9.61 24.88
CA ALA A 102 -23.64 8.30 24.77
C ALA A 102 -23.26 7.91 23.32
N ASN A 103 -24.12 8.24 22.35
CA ASN A 103 -23.84 7.98 20.94
C ASN A 103 -22.63 8.76 20.40
N VAL A 104 -22.40 9.98 20.90
CA VAL A 104 -21.23 10.79 20.51
C VAL A 104 -19.95 10.19 21.08
N ILE A 105 -19.97 9.74 22.34
CA ILE A 105 -18.85 9.05 22.95
C ILE A 105 -18.51 7.76 22.21
N ASP A 106 -19.52 6.97 21.85
CA ASP A 106 -19.32 5.73 21.08
C ASP A 106 -18.77 5.98 19.68
N MET A 107 -19.21 7.06 19.03
CA MET A 107 -18.62 7.48 17.74
C MET A 107 -17.14 7.88 17.88
N GLU A 108 -16.77 8.59 18.92
CA GLU A 108 -15.37 8.95 19.16
C GLU A 108 -14.50 7.71 19.47
N ARG A 109 -15.04 6.75 20.23
CA ARG A 109 -14.37 5.44 20.46
C ARG A 109 -14.17 4.65 19.17
N LYS A 110 -15.18 4.64 18.29
CA LYS A 110 -15.07 3.98 17.00
C LYS A 110 -14.00 4.64 16.13
N LYS A 111 -13.97 5.98 16.06
CA LYS A 111 -12.91 6.72 15.35
C LYS A 111 -11.52 6.42 15.91
N MET A 112 -11.39 6.27 17.22
CA MET A 112 -10.15 5.88 17.87
C MET A 112 -9.67 4.51 17.38
N LEU A 113 -10.53 3.50 17.40
CA LEU A 113 -10.22 2.15 16.93
C LEU A 113 -9.85 2.13 15.45
N ASP A 114 -10.63 2.83 14.62
CA ASP A 114 -10.34 2.93 13.17
C ASP A 114 -8.99 3.61 12.90
N ALA A 115 -8.65 4.63 13.67
CA ALA A 115 -7.36 5.30 13.56
C ALA A 115 -6.20 4.41 14.00
N GLU A 116 -6.34 3.65 15.08
CA GLU A 116 -5.35 2.69 15.56
C GLU A 116 -5.10 1.59 14.51
N ASN A 117 -6.15 1.03 13.93
CA ASN A 117 -6.06 0.03 12.86
C ASN A 117 -5.36 0.60 11.62
N THR A 118 -5.71 1.82 11.22
CA THR A 118 -5.07 2.48 10.08
C THR A 118 -3.59 2.73 10.33
N ILE A 119 -3.21 3.18 11.52
CA ILE A 119 -1.81 3.41 11.92
C ILE A 119 -1.02 2.09 11.83
N THR A 120 -1.57 0.99 12.33
CA THR A 120 -0.92 -0.32 12.25
C THR A 120 -0.71 -0.75 10.81
N SER A 121 -1.74 -0.64 9.97
CA SER A 121 -1.66 -1.00 8.55
C SER A 121 -0.65 -0.14 7.79
N LEU A 122 -0.59 1.17 8.05
CA LEU A 122 0.39 2.07 7.43
C LEU A 122 1.82 1.71 7.82
N LYS A 123 2.08 1.43 9.11
CA LYS A 123 3.40 1.00 9.58
C LYS A 123 3.87 -0.28 8.91
N ASP A 124 2.98 -1.28 8.79
CA ASP A 124 3.30 -2.55 8.15
C ASP A 124 3.58 -2.36 6.65
N SER A 125 2.78 -1.54 5.97
CA SER A 125 2.96 -1.24 4.55
C SER A 125 4.27 -0.49 4.28
N ILE A 126 4.60 0.50 5.11
CA ILE A 126 5.86 1.24 5.03
C ILE A 126 7.06 0.30 5.21
N LEU A 127 6.99 -0.59 6.21
CA LEU A 127 8.06 -1.56 6.46
C LEU A 127 8.29 -2.47 5.25
N LYS A 128 7.21 -3.02 4.69
CA LYS A 128 7.28 -3.88 3.49
C LYS A 128 7.86 -3.15 2.28
N LEU A 129 7.45 -1.89 2.03
CA LEU A 129 8.00 -1.11 0.93
C LEU A 129 9.48 -0.77 1.15
N LYS A 130 9.91 -0.49 2.37
CA LYS A 130 11.32 -0.24 2.69
C LYS A 130 12.19 -1.47 2.46
N GLU A 131 11.67 -2.67 2.67
CA GLU A 131 12.38 -3.92 2.37
C GLU A 131 12.64 -4.11 0.87
N LEU A 132 11.85 -3.47 -0.01
CA LEU A 132 12.03 -3.51 -1.46
C LEU A 132 13.11 -2.53 -1.98
N LEU A 133 13.56 -1.62 -1.17
CA LEU A 133 14.59 -0.65 -1.52
C LEU A 133 16.00 -1.18 -1.25
#